data_28697c7deca4c0bd2ffea679bd3a23e0
#
_entry.id   28697c7deca4c0bd2ffea679bd3a23e0
#
_cell.length_a   1.000
_cell.length_b   1.000
_cell.length_c   1.000
_cell.angle_alpha   90.00
_cell.angle_beta   90.00
_cell.angle_gamma   90.00
#
_symmetry.space_group_name_H-M   'P 1'
#
loop_
_entity.id
_entity.type
_entity.pdbx_description
1 polymer ?
#
loop_
_entity_poly.entity_id
_entity_poly.type
_entity_poly.pdbx_seq_one_letter_code
_entity_poly.pdbx_strand_id
1 'polypeptide(L)'
;VLQETERARRFGFTESEYARARANYLQSLESAYNEREKTKHGSYVREYVQNFLNGEPIPGIEAEYAMMNQLAPNIPLQAMNMVMQQLVPDSNQVVIIAGPAKEGLKYPTKEEVINLLKGMKDLDLQAYVDKVSDEPLMKEAPKGGKIISEKEGDIYGSTKLVLSNGVAVY
;
A
#
# COMPACT_ATOMS: atom_id res chain seq x y z
N VAL A 1 -6.42 16.16 2.64
CA VAL A 1 -5.26 15.53 3.30
C VAL A 1 -5.30 15.85 4.79
N LEU A 2 -5.13 17.11 5.24
CA LEU A 2 -5.05 17.48 6.67
C LEU A 2 -6.20 16.94 7.52
N GLN A 3 -7.43 17.02 7.02
CA GLN A 3 -8.62 16.54 7.72
C GLN A 3 -8.57 15.02 7.97
N GLU A 4 -8.14 14.23 6.99
CA GLU A 4 -8.02 12.78 7.13
C GLU A 4 -6.82 12.38 8.00
N THR A 5 -5.74 13.14 7.93
CA THR A 5 -4.60 12.96 8.85
C THR A 5 -5.02 13.21 10.30
N GLU A 6 -5.79 14.27 10.56
CA GLU A 6 -6.31 14.57 11.88
C GLU A 6 -7.35 13.54 12.35
N ARG A 7 -8.17 13.01 11.44
CA ARG A 7 -9.09 11.91 11.72
C ARG A 7 -8.33 10.65 12.18
N ALA A 8 -7.31 10.25 11.43
CA ALA A 8 -6.48 9.11 11.78
C ALA A 8 -5.74 9.32 13.11
N ARG A 9 -5.25 10.54 13.38
CA ARG A 9 -4.61 10.89 14.65
C ARG A 9 -5.55 10.76 15.85
N ARG A 10 -6.81 11.24 15.72
CA ARG A 10 -7.80 11.24 16.83
C ARG A 10 -8.43 9.89 17.06
N PHE A 11 -8.80 9.21 16.01
CA PHE A 11 -9.62 7.99 16.08
C PHE A 11 -8.86 6.71 15.71
N GLY A 12 -7.67 6.85 15.13
CA GLY A 12 -6.89 5.71 14.64
C GLY A 12 -7.48 5.12 13.36
N PHE A 13 -6.97 3.95 13.01
CA PHE A 13 -7.43 3.12 11.90
C PHE A 13 -8.41 2.07 12.39
N THR A 14 -9.25 1.56 11.49
CA THR A 14 -10.15 0.43 11.75
C THR A 14 -9.43 -0.92 11.60
N GLU A 15 -9.99 -1.98 12.19
CA GLU A 15 -9.48 -3.35 12.04
C GLU A 15 -9.43 -3.78 10.56
N SER A 16 -10.43 -3.42 9.77
CA SER A 16 -10.51 -3.76 8.35
C SER A 16 -9.46 -3.03 7.51
N GLU A 17 -9.19 -1.75 7.78
CA GLU A 17 -8.09 -1.01 7.13
C GLU A 17 -6.73 -1.64 7.46
N TYR A 18 -6.51 -1.94 8.74
CA TYR A 18 -5.27 -2.55 9.20
C TYR A 18 -5.07 -3.96 8.61
N ALA A 19 -6.11 -4.77 8.60
CA ALA A 19 -6.05 -6.12 8.02
C ALA A 19 -5.68 -6.09 6.53
N ARG A 20 -6.29 -5.18 5.76
CA ARG A 20 -5.95 -4.99 4.33
C ARG A 20 -4.51 -4.50 4.14
N ALA A 21 -4.09 -3.50 4.91
CA ALA A 21 -2.73 -2.96 4.83
C ALA A 21 -1.68 -4.04 5.14
N ARG A 22 -1.91 -4.83 6.18
CA ARG A 22 -1.05 -5.95 6.56
C ARG A 22 -1.01 -7.04 5.49
N ALA A 23 -2.16 -7.42 4.92
CA ALA A 23 -2.21 -8.40 3.83
C ALA A 23 -1.45 -7.92 2.60
N ASN A 24 -1.63 -6.67 2.20
CA ASN A 24 -0.91 -6.07 1.07
C ASN A 24 0.60 -6.00 1.31
N TYR A 25 1.02 -5.66 2.53
CA TYR A 25 2.43 -5.64 2.90
C TYR A 25 3.06 -7.03 2.78
N LEU A 26 2.43 -8.05 3.38
CA LEU A 26 2.94 -9.43 3.33
C LEU A 26 2.97 -9.98 1.90
N GLN A 27 1.98 -9.66 1.08
CA GLN A 27 1.97 -10.05 -0.33
C GLN A 27 3.09 -9.36 -1.13
N SER A 28 3.34 -8.07 -0.86
CA SER A 28 4.45 -7.35 -1.49
C SER A 28 5.81 -7.93 -1.10
N LEU A 29 5.95 -8.32 0.16
CA LEU A 29 7.16 -8.95 0.69
C LEU A 29 7.36 -10.35 0.09
N GLU A 30 6.31 -11.14 -0.05
CA GLU A 30 6.35 -12.44 -0.73
C GLU A 30 6.76 -12.29 -2.20
N SER A 31 6.22 -11.30 -2.90
CA SER A 31 6.60 -11.01 -4.29
C SER A 31 8.08 -10.63 -4.38
N ALA A 32 8.57 -9.79 -3.48
CA ALA A 32 9.99 -9.42 -3.43
C ALA A 32 10.89 -10.63 -3.13
N TYR A 33 10.48 -11.52 -2.24
CA TYR A 33 11.18 -12.77 -1.94
C TYR A 33 11.23 -13.71 -3.17
N ASN A 34 10.12 -13.89 -3.87
CA ASN A 34 10.03 -14.75 -5.04
C ASN A 34 10.85 -14.21 -6.23
N GLU A 35 10.98 -12.88 -6.34
CA GLU A 35 11.71 -12.22 -7.41
C GLU A 35 13.12 -11.75 -7.01
N ARG A 36 13.66 -12.20 -5.89
CA ARG A 36 14.93 -11.73 -5.32
C ARG A 36 16.12 -11.83 -6.29
N GLU A 37 16.14 -12.88 -7.12
CA GLU A 37 17.18 -13.05 -8.15
C GLU A 37 17.09 -12.03 -9.29
N LYS A 38 15.99 -11.28 -9.38
CA LYS A 38 15.76 -10.25 -10.40
C LYS A 38 15.85 -8.83 -9.81
N THR A 39 16.24 -8.70 -8.55
CA THR A 39 16.35 -7.41 -7.87
C THR A 39 17.37 -6.52 -8.56
N LYS A 40 16.96 -5.28 -8.86
CA LYS A 40 17.84 -4.30 -9.52
C LYS A 40 18.89 -3.78 -8.55
N HIS A 41 20.10 -3.55 -9.05
CA HIS A 41 21.21 -3.01 -8.25
C HIS A 41 20.87 -1.71 -7.51
N GLY A 42 20.04 -0.85 -8.10
CA GLY A 42 19.61 0.40 -7.46
C GLY A 42 18.83 0.20 -6.14
N SER A 43 18.17 -0.95 -5.94
CA SER A 43 17.52 -1.28 -4.66
C SER A 43 18.58 -1.56 -3.58
N TYR A 44 19.58 -2.37 -3.88
CA TYR A 44 20.68 -2.64 -2.96
C TYR A 44 21.49 -1.38 -2.61
N VAL A 45 21.76 -0.52 -3.59
CA VAL A 45 22.42 0.77 -3.33
C VAL A 45 21.66 1.60 -2.32
N ARG A 46 20.32 1.63 -2.42
CA ARG A 46 19.49 2.37 -1.46
C ARG A 46 19.63 1.82 -0.05
N GLU A 47 19.60 0.50 0.13
CA GLU A 47 19.79 -0.15 1.42
C GLU A 47 21.16 0.19 2.03
N TYR A 48 22.23 0.12 1.25
CA TYR A 48 23.58 0.47 1.69
C TYR A 48 23.71 1.93 2.08
N VAL A 49 23.08 2.84 1.32
CA VAL A 49 23.07 4.28 1.65
C VAL A 49 22.31 4.52 2.97
N GLN A 50 21.15 3.89 3.17
CA GLN A 50 20.39 4.03 4.41
C GLN A 50 21.14 3.43 5.60
N ASN A 51 21.78 2.29 5.42
CA ASN A 51 22.64 1.72 6.45
C ASN A 51 23.78 2.68 6.83
N PHE A 52 24.47 3.24 5.84
CA PHE A 52 25.58 4.17 6.07
C PHE A 52 25.14 5.46 6.78
N LEU A 53 24.02 6.05 6.35
CA LEU A 53 23.56 7.34 6.87
C LEU A 53 22.83 7.21 8.20
N ASN A 54 22.03 6.17 8.38
CA ASN A 54 21.06 6.07 9.47
C ASN A 54 21.31 4.84 10.37
N GLY A 55 22.27 3.98 10.04
CA GLY A 55 22.52 2.75 10.78
C GLY A 55 21.41 1.70 10.60
N GLU A 56 20.59 1.80 9.56
CA GLU A 56 19.53 0.84 9.30
C GLU A 56 20.12 -0.56 9.03
N PRO A 57 19.57 -1.64 9.60
CA PRO A 57 20.05 -2.99 9.36
C PRO A 57 19.77 -3.43 7.91
N ILE A 58 20.62 -4.30 7.38
CA ILE A 58 20.46 -4.93 6.06
C ILE A 58 20.30 -6.44 6.27
N PRO A 59 19.12 -6.94 6.66
CA PRO A 59 18.89 -8.35 6.92
C PRO A 59 18.91 -9.24 5.67
N GLY A 60 18.66 -8.64 4.51
CA GLY A 60 18.37 -9.35 3.28
C GLY A 60 16.92 -9.88 3.23
N ILE A 61 16.41 -10.05 2.00
CA ILE A 61 14.99 -10.37 1.78
C ILE A 61 14.56 -11.71 2.39
N GLU A 62 15.44 -12.71 2.43
CA GLU A 62 15.13 -14.02 3.03
C GLU A 62 14.86 -13.91 4.53
N ALA A 63 15.71 -13.18 5.25
CA ALA A 63 15.55 -12.97 6.67
C ALA A 63 14.37 -12.05 6.98
N GLU A 64 14.18 -11.00 6.19
CA GLU A 64 13.04 -10.09 6.31
C GLU A 64 11.72 -10.81 6.09
N TYR A 65 11.61 -11.61 5.02
CA TYR A 65 10.42 -12.41 4.73
C TYR A 65 10.08 -13.37 5.86
N ALA A 66 11.08 -14.13 6.36
CA ALA A 66 10.86 -15.05 7.46
C ALA A 66 10.42 -14.34 8.74
N MET A 67 11.11 -13.25 9.10
CA MET A 67 10.82 -12.47 10.30
C MET A 67 9.43 -11.82 10.24
N MET A 68 9.10 -11.17 9.14
CA MET A 68 7.85 -10.42 9.04
C MET A 68 6.63 -11.33 8.95
N ASN A 69 6.73 -12.52 8.36
CA ASN A 69 5.64 -13.51 8.41
C ASN A 69 5.35 -13.97 9.86
N GLN A 70 6.33 -13.95 10.75
CA GLN A 70 6.13 -14.27 12.17
C GLN A 70 5.62 -13.05 12.97
N LEU A 71 6.16 -11.85 12.69
CA LEU A 71 5.87 -10.67 13.50
C LEU A 71 4.56 -9.99 13.11
N ALA A 72 4.31 -9.77 11.81
CA ALA A 72 3.20 -8.96 11.35
C ALA A 72 1.82 -9.47 11.83
N PRO A 73 1.52 -10.79 11.91
CA PRO A 73 0.26 -11.26 12.45
C PRO A 73 0.06 -10.93 13.93
N ASN A 74 1.14 -10.73 14.68
CA ASN A 74 1.14 -10.50 16.12
C ASN A 74 1.20 -9.01 16.51
N ILE A 75 1.31 -8.11 15.55
CA ILE A 75 1.27 -6.66 15.81
C ILE A 75 -0.21 -6.26 15.98
N PRO A 76 -0.63 -5.77 17.16
CA PRO A 76 -2.01 -5.37 17.36
C PRO A 76 -2.31 -4.01 16.74
N LEU A 77 -3.57 -3.77 16.34
CA LEU A 77 -4.02 -2.48 15.82
C LEU A 77 -3.70 -1.32 16.77
N GLN A 78 -3.80 -1.53 18.09
CA GLN A 78 -3.51 -0.50 19.08
C GLN A 78 -2.07 0.04 18.95
N ALA A 79 -1.09 -0.83 18.66
CA ALA A 79 0.29 -0.39 18.47
C ALA A 79 0.41 0.53 17.24
N MET A 80 -0.28 0.22 16.15
CA MET A 80 -0.31 1.06 14.96
C MET A 80 -0.98 2.41 15.24
N ASN A 81 -2.07 2.42 15.98
CA ASN A 81 -2.75 3.66 16.36
C ASN A 81 -1.91 4.54 17.30
N MET A 82 -1.13 3.95 18.20
CA MET A 82 -0.16 4.69 19.03
C MET A 82 0.96 5.32 18.18
N VAL A 83 1.48 4.58 17.21
CA VAL A 83 2.49 5.11 16.27
C VAL A 83 1.91 6.27 15.46
N MET A 84 0.67 6.16 14.98
CA MET A 84 0.02 7.25 14.23
C MET A 84 -0.07 8.55 15.02
N GLN A 85 -0.38 8.47 16.31
CA GLN A 85 -0.41 9.65 17.19
C GLN A 85 0.96 10.30 17.33
N GLN A 86 2.03 9.53 17.33
CA GLN A 86 3.42 10.02 17.41
C GLN A 86 3.92 10.61 16.08
N LEU A 87 3.47 10.07 14.95
CA LEU A 87 3.89 10.53 13.61
C LEU A 87 3.32 11.90 13.24
N VAL A 88 2.25 12.34 13.87
CA VAL A 88 1.60 13.64 13.60
C VAL A 88 1.66 14.52 14.85
N PRO A 89 2.84 15.00 15.25
CA PRO A 89 2.98 15.88 16.40
C PRO A 89 2.46 17.29 16.09
N ASP A 90 2.09 18.03 17.13
CA ASP A 90 1.63 19.42 17.02
C ASP A 90 2.78 20.42 16.77
N SER A 91 4.02 19.97 16.81
CA SER A 91 5.22 20.78 16.66
C SER A 91 6.16 20.20 15.59
N ASN A 92 7.15 20.99 15.21
CA ASN A 92 8.17 20.60 14.23
C ASN A 92 7.58 20.20 12.86
N GLN A 93 6.61 20.99 12.40
CA GLN A 93 5.94 20.79 11.12
C GLN A 93 6.48 21.75 10.07
N VAL A 94 6.71 21.23 8.86
CA VAL A 94 7.05 22.02 7.67
C VAL A 94 6.00 21.77 6.61
N VAL A 95 5.41 22.84 6.08
CA VAL A 95 4.45 22.76 4.98
C VAL A 95 5.06 23.34 3.73
N ILE A 96 5.15 22.57 2.69
CA ILE A 96 5.63 22.98 1.38
C ILE A 96 4.48 22.81 0.38
N ILE A 97 4.15 23.89 -0.33
CA ILE A 97 3.16 23.88 -1.41
C ILE A 97 3.91 24.16 -2.71
N ALA A 98 3.92 23.19 -3.60
CA ALA A 98 4.55 23.31 -4.91
C ALA A 98 3.53 22.98 -6.00
N GLY A 99 3.61 23.69 -7.11
CA GLY A 99 2.74 23.44 -8.25
C GLY A 99 3.14 24.29 -9.46
N PRO A 100 2.52 24.09 -10.62
CA PRO A 100 2.86 24.79 -11.85
C PRO A 100 2.48 26.26 -11.78
N ALA A 101 3.32 27.12 -12.33
CA ALA A 101 2.97 28.52 -12.60
C ALA A 101 2.00 28.56 -13.79
N LYS A 102 0.70 28.63 -13.51
CA LYS A 102 -0.35 28.69 -14.52
C LYS A 102 -1.25 29.90 -14.29
N GLU A 103 -1.58 30.61 -15.36
CA GLU A 103 -2.50 31.75 -15.29
C GLU A 103 -3.86 31.34 -14.69
N GLY A 104 -4.35 32.15 -13.75
CA GLY A 104 -5.59 31.88 -13.01
C GLY A 104 -5.46 30.90 -11.84
N LEU A 105 -4.33 30.21 -11.64
CA LEU A 105 -4.08 29.36 -10.49
C LEU A 105 -3.52 30.21 -9.34
N LYS A 106 -4.24 30.22 -8.23
CA LYS A 106 -3.81 30.89 -6.99
C LYS A 106 -3.43 29.86 -5.95
N TYR A 107 -2.28 30.02 -5.34
CA TYR A 107 -1.86 29.26 -4.18
C TYR A 107 -2.25 29.97 -2.90
N PRO A 108 -2.53 29.22 -1.81
CA PRO A 108 -2.83 29.83 -0.52
C PRO A 108 -1.62 30.60 0.01
N THR A 109 -1.90 31.69 0.69
CA THR A 109 -0.89 32.47 1.40
C THR A 109 -0.41 31.72 2.64
N LYS A 110 0.72 32.14 3.18
CA LYS A 110 1.27 31.60 4.45
C LYS A 110 0.25 31.70 5.57
N GLU A 111 -0.43 32.83 5.68
CA GLU A 111 -1.43 33.12 6.72
C GLU A 111 -2.64 32.20 6.59
N GLU A 112 -3.14 31.97 5.38
CA GLU A 112 -4.22 31.03 5.12
C GLU A 112 -3.85 29.60 5.50
N VAL A 113 -2.63 29.16 5.18
CA VAL A 113 -2.14 27.83 5.57
C VAL A 113 -2.02 27.69 7.09
N ILE A 114 -1.46 28.71 7.78
CA ILE A 114 -1.36 28.71 9.25
C ILE A 114 -2.74 28.65 9.90
N ASN A 115 -3.68 29.44 9.41
CA ASN A 115 -5.05 29.45 9.94
C ASN A 115 -5.76 28.11 9.71
N LEU A 116 -5.57 27.49 8.55
CA LEU A 116 -6.08 26.17 8.24
C LEU A 116 -5.52 25.10 9.20
N LEU A 117 -4.21 25.10 9.44
CA LEU A 117 -3.57 24.16 10.37
C LEU A 117 -4.08 24.35 11.81
N LYS A 118 -4.22 25.60 12.27
CA LYS A 118 -4.77 25.89 13.60
C LYS A 118 -6.22 25.43 13.74
N GLY A 119 -7.05 25.65 12.70
CA GLY A 119 -8.46 25.26 12.69
C GLY A 119 -8.70 23.75 12.63
N MET A 120 -7.67 22.94 12.28
CA MET A 120 -7.83 21.48 12.26
C MET A 120 -8.18 20.90 13.64
N LYS A 121 -7.69 21.50 14.71
CA LYS A 121 -7.94 21.04 16.08
C LYS A 121 -9.39 21.22 16.54
N ASP A 122 -10.06 22.20 15.96
CA ASP A 122 -11.45 22.56 16.33
C ASP A 122 -12.50 21.91 15.41
N LEU A 123 -12.06 21.15 14.41
CA LEU A 123 -12.98 20.46 13.51
C LEU A 123 -13.79 19.37 14.21
N ASP A 124 -15.09 19.41 14.02
CA ASP A 124 -15.97 18.28 14.38
C ASP A 124 -15.78 17.14 13.39
N LEU A 125 -14.93 16.20 13.76
CA LEU A 125 -14.61 15.01 12.96
C LEU A 125 -15.25 13.79 13.58
N GLN A 126 -15.86 12.97 12.74
CA GLN A 126 -16.35 11.64 13.13
C GLN A 126 -15.29 10.60 12.78
N ALA A 127 -15.23 9.51 13.55
CA ALA A 127 -14.38 8.36 13.23
C ALA A 127 -14.71 7.83 11.84
N TYR A 128 -13.70 7.33 11.15
CA TYR A 128 -13.90 6.67 9.86
C TYR A 128 -14.72 5.39 10.03
N VAL A 129 -15.71 5.22 9.17
CA VAL A 129 -16.52 3.99 9.09
C VAL A 129 -16.19 3.31 7.77
N ASP A 130 -15.57 2.15 7.86
CA ASP A 130 -15.22 1.37 6.68
C ASP A 130 -16.48 0.65 6.14
N LYS A 131 -16.78 0.87 4.87
CA LYS A 131 -17.90 0.22 4.18
C LYS A 131 -17.39 -1.02 3.43
N VAL A 132 -16.87 -1.97 4.17
CA VAL A 132 -16.47 -3.27 3.60
C VAL A 132 -17.71 -4.11 3.38
N SER A 133 -17.85 -4.69 2.21
CA SER A 133 -18.85 -5.71 1.95
C SER A 133 -18.19 -7.08 2.05
N ASP A 134 -18.78 -7.96 2.85
CA ASP A 134 -18.39 -9.37 2.93
C ASP A 134 -19.05 -10.21 1.83
N GLU A 135 -19.87 -9.57 0.98
CA GLU A 135 -20.48 -10.25 -0.16
C GLU A 135 -19.42 -10.65 -1.19
N PRO A 136 -19.47 -11.88 -1.68
CA PRO A 136 -18.54 -12.31 -2.74
C PRO A 136 -18.78 -11.48 -4.00
N LEU A 137 -17.70 -11.17 -4.73
CA LEU A 137 -17.75 -10.40 -5.98
C LEU A 137 -18.72 -10.99 -7.01
N MET A 138 -18.90 -12.29 -6.98
CA MET A 138 -19.86 -13.03 -7.81
C MET A 138 -20.70 -13.95 -6.92
N LYS A 139 -22.01 -14.00 -7.18
CA LYS A 139 -22.94 -14.89 -6.45
C LYS A 139 -22.58 -16.37 -6.64
N GLU A 140 -22.09 -16.71 -7.82
CA GLU A 140 -21.63 -18.07 -8.13
C GLU A 140 -20.25 -17.99 -8.78
N ALA A 141 -19.35 -18.88 -8.38
CA ALA A 141 -18.05 -18.99 -9.03
C ALA A 141 -18.23 -19.37 -10.50
N PRO A 142 -17.54 -18.73 -11.45
CA PRO A 142 -17.64 -19.10 -12.86
C PRO A 142 -17.17 -20.54 -13.06
N LYS A 143 -17.92 -21.29 -13.83
CA LYS A 143 -17.52 -22.66 -14.19
C LYS A 143 -16.33 -22.59 -15.14
N GLY A 144 -15.23 -23.20 -14.75
CA GLY A 144 -14.05 -23.29 -15.58
C GLY A 144 -14.35 -24.02 -16.91
N GLY A 145 -13.79 -23.51 -17.99
CA GLY A 145 -13.82 -24.24 -19.28
C GLY A 145 -12.90 -25.46 -19.22
N LYS A 146 -13.31 -26.56 -19.88
CA LYS A 146 -12.45 -27.72 -20.10
C LYS A 146 -11.66 -27.52 -21.39
N ILE A 147 -10.42 -27.99 -21.44
CA ILE A 147 -9.63 -28.01 -22.67
C ILE A 147 -10.27 -29.04 -23.61
N ILE A 148 -10.69 -28.60 -24.78
CA ILE A 148 -11.31 -29.46 -25.82
C ILE A 148 -10.41 -29.68 -27.04
N SER A 149 -9.37 -28.85 -27.17
CA SER A 149 -8.35 -29.00 -28.21
C SER A 149 -7.03 -28.46 -27.71
N GLU A 150 -5.96 -29.19 -27.99
CA GLU A 150 -4.58 -28.82 -27.79
C GLU A 150 -3.84 -29.04 -29.09
N LYS A 151 -3.18 -28.02 -29.61
CA LYS A 151 -2.40 -28.08 -30.85
C LYS A 151 -1.12 -27.25 -30.68
N GLU A 152 -0.08 -27.65 -31.38
CA GLU A 152 1.12 -26.86 -31.52
C GLU A 152 0.76 -25.52 -32.21
N GLY A 153 1.20 -24.42 -31.63
CA GLY A 153 0.93 -23.08 -32.13
C GLY A 153 1.90 -22.70 -33.25
N ASP A 154 1.47 -21.80 -34.11
CA ASP A 154 2.20 -21.43 -35.32
C ASP A 154 3.42 -20.50 -35.04
N ILE A 155 3.56 -19.96 -33.84
CA ILE A 155 4.55 -18.91 -33.51
C ILE A 155 5.26 -19.23 -32.19
N TYR A 156 6.59 -19.11 -32.16
CA TYR A 156 7.45 -19.19 -30.95
C TYR A 156 7.35 -20.47 -30.12
N GLY A 157 6.97 -21.60 -30.71
CA GLY A 157 6.81 -22.84 -29.97
C GLY A 157 5.67 -22.79 -28.95
N SER A 158 4.66 -21.94 -29.17
CA SER A 158 3.49 -21.84 -28.32
C SER A 158 2.59 -23.06 -28.44
N THR A 159 1.78 -23.36 -27.43
CA THR A 159 0.71 -24.32 -27.49
C THR A 159 -0.62 -23.58 -27.55
N LYS A 160 -1.44 -23.87 -28.55
CA LYS A 160 -2.79 -23.33 -28.66
C LYS A 160 -3.78 -24.28 -27.99
N LEU A 161 -4.44 -23.77 -26.96
CA LEU A 161 -5.53 -24.46 -26.27
C LEU A 161 -6.88 -23.85 -26.70
N VAL A 162 -7.89 -24.67 -26.89
CA VAL A 162 -9.28 -24.21 -27.05
C VAL A 162 -10.08 -24.73 -25.88
N LEU A 163 -10.76 -23.83 -25.18
CA LEU A 163 -11.62 -24.18 -24.06
C LEU A 163 -13.05 -24.44 -24.52
N SER A 164 -13.81 -25.22 -23.74
CA SER A 164 -15.21 -25.59 -24.04
C SER A 164 -16.16 -24.39 -24.16
N ASN A 165 -15.76 -23.22 -23.67
CA ASN A 165 -16.49 -21.93 -23.80
C ASN A 165 -16.07 -21.15 -25.06
N GLY A 166 -15.25 -21.69 -25.94
CA GLY A 166 -14.78 -21.06 -27.17
C GLY A 166 -13.56 -20.16 -27.01
N VAL A 167 -13.02 -19.96 -25.79
CA VAL A 167 -11.81 -19.16 -25.57
C VAL A 167 -10.59 -19.91 -26.11
N ALA A 168 -9.77 -19.20 -26.89
CA ALA A 168 -8.45 -19.68 -27.32
C ALA A 168 -7.38 -19.10 -26.40
N VAL A 169 -6.46 -19.95 -25.96
CA VAL A 169 -5.31 -19.60 -25.11
C VAL A 169 -4.04 -20.00 -25.84
N TYR A 170 -3.03 -19.16 -25.85
CA TYR A 170 -1.73 -19.38 -26.49
C TYR A 170 -0.62 -19.30 -25.47
#